data_786ad5c312bf17fc1f9ad24bd3258f7a
#
_entry.id   786ad5c312bf17fc1f9ad24bd3258f7a
#
_cell.length_a   1.000
_cell.length_b   1.000
_cell.length_c   1.000
_cell.angle_alpha   90.00
_cell.angle_beta   90.00
_cell.angle_gamma   90.00
#
_symmetry.space_group_name_H-M   'P 1'
#
loop_
_entity.id
_entity.type
_entity.pdbx_description
1 polymer ?
#
loop_
_entity_poly.entity_id
_entity_poly.type
_entity_poly.pdbx_seq_one_letter_code
_entity_poly.pdbx_strand_id
1 'polypeptide(L)'
;MNTPIGSRYPAFLRHTHWITFVLVLLAYITINARKFLERGSAERLFAVESHFLLGMLVLLITVPRIVVRLRHAAPPIVPEPGVASRLAAWTAHLALFVFLVVQPVLGIASRLLSGRGIGLPLTEWAIPSVGAAQPELAESLEHLHEFVGEAFYYVIGIHILAALWHWLGRRDNALQRML
;
A
#
# COMPACT_ATOMS: atom_id res chain seq x y z
N MET A 1 16.38 -26.07 -7.04
CA MET A 1 16.02 -26.53 -5.70
C MET A 1 14.50 -26.61 -5.61
N ASN A 2 13.95 -27.83 -5.53
CA ASN A 2 12.50 -28.00 -5.40
C ASN A 2 12.09 -27.62 -3.97
N THR A 3 11.36 -26.52 -3.82
CA THR A 3 10.81 -26.09 -2.54
C THR A 3 9.71 -27.07 -2.12
N PRO A 4 9.74 -27.65 -0.91
CA PRO A 4 8.71 -28.61 -0.47
C PRO A 4 7.31 -27.99 -0.55
N ILE A 5 6.31 -28.80 -0.90
CA ILE A 5 4.89 -28.41 -0.88
C ILE A 5 4.56 -27.94 0.54
N GLY A 6 4.05 -26.69 0.71
CA GLY A 6 3.79 -26.05 2.01
C GLY A 6 4.82 -25.00 2.45
N SER A 7 5.91 -24.79 1.70
CA SER A 7 6.94 -23.79 2.00
C SER A 7 6.60 -22.35 1.51
N ARG A 8 5.52 -22.18 0.76
CA ARG A 8 5.07 -20.90 0.19
C ARG A 8 3.71 -20.49 0.74
N TYR A 9 3.45 -19.19 0.73
CA TYR A 9 2.12 -18.67 0.97
C TYR A 9 1.13 -19.12 -0.11
N PRO A 10 -0.19 -19.18 0.20
CA PRO A 10 -1.22 -19.42 -0.81
C PRO A 10 -1.05 -18.50 -2.03
N ALA A 11 -1.33 -19.00 -3.22
CA ALA A 11 -1.15 -18.26 -4.47
C ALA A 11 -1.85 -16.88 -4.45
N PHE A 12 -3.05 -16.82 -3.87
CA PHE A 12 -3.78 -15.56 -3.68
C PHE A 12 -2.95 -14.51 -2.92
N LEU A 13 -2.32 -14.88 -1.78
CA LEU A 13 -1.51 -13.95 -0.98
C LEU A 13 -0.25 -13.49 -1.74
N ARG A 14 0.34 -14.36 -2.53
CA ARG A 14 1.53 -14.07 -3.34
C ARG A 14 1.20 -13.11 -4.48
N HIS A 15 0.19 -13.42 -5.28
CA HIS A 15 -0.22 -12.57 -6.41
C HIS A 15 -0.70 -11.20 -5.93
N THR A 16 -1.56 -11.16 -4.90
CA THR A 16 -2.04 -9.90 -4.34
C THR A 16 -0.93 -9.07 -3.69
N HIS A 17 0.14 -9.69 -3.16
CA HIS A 17 1.31 -8.96 -2.67
C HIS A 17 1.99 -8.19 -3.80
N TRP A 18 2.28 -8.85 -4.92
CA TRP A 18 2.97 -8.22 -6.04
C TRP A 18 2.09 -7.18 -6.76
N ILE A 19 0.79 -7.47 -6.88
CA ILE A 19 -0.16 -6.48 -7.40
C ILE A 19 -0.20 -5.25 -6.49
N THR A 20 -0.29 -5.42 -5.15
CA THR A 20 -0.26 -4.32 -4.19
C THR A 20 1.04 -3.51 -4.30
N PHE A 21 2.19 -4.19 -4.45
CA PHE A 21 3.48 -3.50 -4.66
C PHE A 21 3.44 -2.58 -5.88
N VAL A 22 2.95 -3.08 -7.02
CA VAL A 22 2.85 -2.29 -8.26
C VAL A 22 1.87 -1.12 -8.08
N LEU A 23 0.70 -1.35 -7.48
CA LEU A 23 -0.30 -0.30 -7.24
C LEU A 23 0.25 0.80 -6.33
N VAL A 24 0.93 0.45 -5.24
CA VAL A 24 1.55 1.42 -4.32
C VAL A 24 2.65 2.21 -5.02
N LEU A 25 3.51 1.53 -5.79
CA LEU A 25 4.55 2.19 -6.57
C LEU A 25 3.95 3.22 -7.55
N LEU A 26 2.93 2.83 -8.31
CA LEU A 26 2.24 3.72 -9.24
C LEU A 26 1.53 4.88 -8.50
N ALA A 27 0.92 4.63 -7.32
CA ALA A 27 0.30 5.67 -6.53
C ALA A 27 1.33 6.74 -6.08
N TYR A 28 2.52 6.33 -5.67
CA TYR A 28 3.62 7.26 -5.36
C TYR A 28 4.13 7.98 -6.61
N ILE A 29 4.27 7.30 -7.73
CA ILE A 29 4.70 7.91 -8.99
C ILE A 29 3.71 9.00 -9.40
N THR A 30 2.41 8.71 -9.44
CA THR A 30 1.38 9.65 -9.89
C THR A 30 1.28 10.87 -8.99
N ILE A 31 1.30 10.71 -7.67
CA ILE A 31 1.21 11.86 -6.75
C ILE A 31 2.48 12.73 -6.78
N ASN A 32 3.65 12.15 -6.97
CA ASN A 32 4.89 12.93 -7.12
C ASN A 32 5.00 13.60 -8.49
N ALA A 33 4.54 12.93 -9.57
CA ALA A 33 4.49 13.53 -10.90
C ALA A 33 3.68 14.84 -10.93
N ARG A 34 2.62 14.93 -10.13
CA ARG A 34 1.80 16.14 -9.94
C ARG A 34 2.65 17.39 -9.63
N LYS A 35 3.79 17.25 -8.96
CA LYS A 35 4.64 18.38 -8.57
C LYS A 35 5.33 19.05 -9.75
N PHE A 36 5.51 18.32 -10.84
CA PHE A 36 6.19 18.77 -12.07
C PHE A 36 5.21 19.22 -13.17
N LEU A 37 3.91 19.07 -12.94
CA LEU A 37 2.86 19.36 -13.90
C LEU A 37 2.20 20.72 -13.59
N GLU A 38 1.85 21.47 -14.64
CA GLU A 38 1.23 22.78 -14.52
C GLU A 38 -0.11 22.71 -13.77
N ARG A 39 -0.36 23.71 -12.90
CA ARG A 39 -1.63 23.79 -12.15
C ARG A 39 -2.79 24.03 -13.12
N GLY A 40 -3.81 23.16 -13.04
CA GLY A 40 -4.99 23.22 -13.91
C GLY A 40 -4.85 22.46 -15.22
N SER A 41 -3.67 21.87 -15.53
CA SER A 41 -3.52 21.07 -16.75
C SER A 41 -4.25 19.72 -16.66
N ALA A 42 -4.60 19.18 -17.82
CA ALA A 42 -5.25 17.87 -17.93
C ALA A 42 -4.36 16.74 -17.41
N GLU A 43 -3.06 16.84 -17.65
CA GLU A 43 -2.06 15.85 -17.18
C GLU A 43 -1.98 15.84 -15.66
N ARG A 44 -2.06 17.01 -15.02
CA ARG A 44 -2.08 17.09 -13.55
C ARG A 44 -3.37 16.52 -12.98
N LEU A 45 -4.51 16.79 -13.62
CA LEU A 45 -5.79 16.22 -13.22
C LEU A 45 -5.73 14.69 -13.33
N PHE A 46 -5.28 14.17 -14.48
CA PHE A 46 -5.09 12.73 -14.70
C PHE A 46 -4.19 12.08 -13.65
N ALA A 47 -3.08 12.72 -13.27
CA ALA A 47 -2.18 12.19 -12.24
C ALA A 47 -2.87 12.10 -10.87
N VAL A 48 -3.65 13.12 -10.49
CA VAL A 48 -4.39 13.14 -9.23
C VAL A 48 -5.50 12.09 -9.19
N GLU A 49 -6.31 12.02 -10.26
CA GLU A 49 -7.40 11.04 -10.37
C GLU A 49 -6.87 9.60 -10.39
N SER A 50 -5.75 9.37 -11.11
CA SER A 50 -5.07 8.08 -11.10
C SER A 50 -4.57 7.70 -9.70
N HIS A 51 -4.03 8.65 -8.93
CA HIS A 51 -3.63 8.40 -7.55
C HIS A 51 -4.81 7.93 -6.69
N PHE A 52 -5.96 8.58 -6.78
CA PHE A 52 -7.16 8.18 -6.05
C PHE A 52 -7.64 6.78 -6.49
N LEU A 53 -7.70 6.51 -7.78
CA LEU A 53 -8.09 5.19 -8.29
C LEU A 53 -7.14 4.09 -7.78
N LEU A 54 -5.84 4.31 -7.84
CA LEU A 54 -4.83 3.37 -7.35
C LEU A 54 -4.97 3.14 -5.85
N GLY A 55 -5.22 4.19 -5.05
CA GLY A 55 -5.48 4.07 -3.61
C GLY A 55 -6.73 3.24 -3.30
N MET A 56 -7.81 3.45 -4.05
CA MET A 56 -9.04 2.64 -3.90
C MET A 56 -8.79 1.17 -4.26
N LEU A 57 -8.01 0.89 -5.32
CA LEU A 57 -7.64 -0.48 -5.69
C LEU A 57 -6.75 -1.15 -4.64
N VAL A 58 -5.81 -0.41 -4.03
CA VAL A 58 -4.99 -0.90 -2.91
C VAL A 58 -5.90 -1.31 -1.75
N LEU A 59 -6.86 -0.48 -1.36
CA LEU A 59 -7.79 -0.78 -0.28
C LEU A 59 -8.66 -2.01 -0.60
N LEU A 60 -9.20 -2.07 -1.82
CA LEU A 60 -10.05 -3.17 -2.30
C LEU A 60 -9.32 -4.52 -2.25
N ILE A 61 -8.04 -4.56 -2.62
CA ILE A 61 -7.23 -5.79 -2.60
C ILE A 61 -6.76 -6.12 -1.18
N THR A 62 -6.48 -5.11 -0.36
CA THR A 62 -5.94 -5.31 0.98
C THR A 62 -6.93 -5.98 1.91
N VAL A 63 -8.22 -5.65 1.86
CA VAL A 63 -9.26 -6.23 2.74
C VAL A 63 -9.33 -7.76 2.60
N PRO A 64 -9.57 -8.36 1.43
CA PRO A 64 -9.58 -9.81 1.29
C PRO A 64 -8.22 -10.45 1.58
N ARG A 65 -7.12 -9.75 1.30
CA ARG A 65 -5.76 -10.21 1.62
C ARG A 65 -5.57 -10.36 3.14
N ILE A 66 -6.05 -9.42 3.95
CA ILE A 66 -6.03 -9.53 5.42
C ILE A 66 -6.83 -10.74 5.88
N VAL A 67 -8.06 -10.92 5.35
CA VAL A 67 -8.92 -12.06 5.72
C VAL A 67 -8.23 -13.38 5.42
N VAL A 68 -7.66 -13.55 4.24
CA VAL A 68 -6.95 -14.78 3.86
C VAL A 68 -5.69 -14.97 4.72
N ARG A 69 -4.96 -13.87 5.01
CA ARG A 69 -3.75 -13.93 5.86
C ARG A 69 -4.04 -14.36 7.29
N LEU A 70 -5.18 -13.94 7.86
CA LEU A 70 -5.60 -14.35 9.21
C LEU A 70 -6.04 -15.82 9.28
N ARG A 71 -6.50 -16.38 8.16
CA ARG A 71 -6.96 -17.79 8.08
C ARG A 71 -5.83 -18.79 7.81
N HIS A 72 -4.64 -18.31 7.42
CA HIS A 72 -3.53 -19.20 7.04
C HIS A 72 -2.29 -18.88 7.88
N ALA A 73 -1.72 -19.92 8.49
CA ALA A 73 -0.44 -19.80 9.17
C ALA A 73 0.66 -19.40 8.18
N ALA A 74 1.63 -18.62 8.66
CA ALA A 74 2.81 -18.29 7.85
C ALA A 74 3.66 -19.56 7.64
N PRO A 75 4.12 -19.85 6.41
CA PRO A 75 5.09 -20.92 6.19
C PRO A 75 6.37 -20.66 7.01
N PRO A 76 7.08 -21.69 7.48
CA PRO A 76 8.29 -21.51 8.29
C PRO A 76 9.43 -20.87 7.46
N ILE A 77 10.26 -20.08 8.11
CA ILE A 77 11.54 -19.59 7.55
C ILE A 77 12.63 -20.59 7.94
N VAL A 78 13.43 -20.99 6.96
CA VAL A 78 14.52 -21.95 7.16
C VAL A 78 15.83 -21.36 6.61
N PRO A 79 16.89 -21.26 7.45
CA PRO A 79 16.94 -21.56 8.89
C PRO A 79 16.09 -20.59 9.72
N GLU A 80 15.61 -21.06 10.88
CA GLU A 80 14.73 -20.27 11.75
C GLU A 80 15.41 -18.96 12.21
N PRO A 81 14.73 -17.80 12.05
CA PRO A 81 15.28 -16.53 12.54
C PRO A 81 15.17 -16.41 14.06
N GLY A 82 16.12 -15.70 14.66
CA GLY A 82 16.08 -15.38 16.09
C GLY A 82 14.84 -14.55 16.47
N VAL A 83 14.54 -14.53 17.79
CA VAL A 83 13.34 -13.86 18.34
C VAL A 83 13.25 -12.39 17.93
N ALA A 84 14.36 -11.65 18.01
CA ALA A 84 14.42 -10.23 17.62
C ALA A 84 14.02 -10.02 16.14
N SER A 85 14.54 -10.86 15.23
CA SER A 85 14.18 -10.77 13.81
C SER A 85 12.72 -11.12 13.56
N ARG A 86 12.16 -12.08 14.30
CA ARG A 86 10.73 -12.43 14.19
C ARG A 86 9.84 -11.27 14.66
N LEU A 87 10.20 -10.64 15.80
CA LEU A 87 9.44 -9.50 16.33
C LEU A 87 9.51 -8.32 15.37
N ALA A 88 10.71 -7.97 14.88
CA ALA A 88 10.88 -6.90 13.90
C ALA A 88 10.07 -7.15 12.61
N ALA A 89 10.09 -8.37 12.07
CA ALA A 89 9.29 -8.75 10.91
C ALA A 89 7.78 -8.65 11.18
N TRP A 90 7.32 -9.10 12.35
CA TRP A 90 5.91 -9.00 12.74
C TRP A 90 5.46 -7.54 12.83
N THR A 91 6.24 -6.67 13.51
CA THR A 91 5.95 -5.24 13.66
C THR A 91 5.92 -4.54 12.30
N ALA A 92 6.91 -4.81 11.44
CA ALA A 92 6.95 -4.23 10.09
C ALA A 92 5.74 -4.64 9.24
N HIS A 93 5.35 -5.92 9.27
CA HIS A 93 4.17 -6.40 8.54
C HIS A 93 2.87 -5.80 9.08
N LEU A 94 2.74 -5.68 10.42
CA LEU A 94 1.58 -5.03 11.03
C LEU A 94 1.49 -3.56 10.58
N ALA A 95 2.60 -2.81 10.67
CA ALA A 95 2.65 -1.42 10.23
C ALA A 95 2.26 -1.28 8.75
N LEU A 96 2.77 -2.16 7.88
CA LEU A 96 2.42 -2.17 6.45
C LEU A 96 0.93 -2.47 6.23
N PHE A 97 0.32 -3.43 6.94
CA PHE A 97 -1.12 -3.69 6.80
C PHE A 97 -1.98 -2.53 7.29
N VAL A 98 -1.61 -1.92 8.43
CA VAL A 98 -2.29 -0.72 8.94
C VAL A 98 -2.20 0.41 7.91
N PHE A 99 -1.02 0.66 7.37
CA PHE A 99 -0.81 1.67 6.33
C PHE A 99 -1.68 1.41 5.09
N LEU A 100 -1.69 0.19 4.55
CA LEU A 100 -2.45 -0.16 3.34
C LEU A 100 -3.97 0.03 3.49
N VAL A 101 -4.48 0.12 4.73
CA VAL A 101 -5.89 0.41 5.02
C VAL A 101 -6.08 1.89 5.34
N VAL A 102 -5.33 2.42 6.31
CA VAL A 102 -5.52 3.77 6.84
C VAL A 102 -5.19 4.83 5.79
N GLN A 103 -4.11 4.63 5.04
CA GLN A 103 -3.64 5.61 4.07
C GLN A 103 -4.67 5.92 2.96
N PRO A 104 -5.24 4.93 2.26
CA PRO A 104 -6.30 5.21 1.28
C PRO A 104 -7.56 5.81 1.92
N VAL A 105 -7.93 5.36 3.11
CA VAL A 105 -9.11 5.90 3.84
C VAL A 105 -8.93 7.37 4.15
N LEU A 106 -7.76 7.79 4.66
CA LEU A 106 -7.46 9.19 4.94
C LEU A 106 -7.56 10.05 3.67
N GLY A 107 -6.97 9.62 2.56
CA GLY A 107 -6.99 10.36 1.30
C GLY A 107 -8.40 10.46 0.70
N ILE A 108 -9.18 9.39 0.73
CA ILE A 108 -10.58 9.40 0.28
C ILE A 108 -11.42 10.32 1.17
N ALA A 109 -11.29 10.19 2.49
CA ALA A 109 -12.06 10.97 3.45
C ALA A 109 -11.75 12.48 3.31
N SER A 110 -10.48 12.87 3.24
CA SER A 110 -10.09 14.27 3.06
C SER A 110 -10.73 14.86 1.80
N ARG A 111 -10.68 14.12 0.68
CA ARG A 111 -11.23 14.57 -0.60
C ARG A 111 -12.75 14.75 -0.56
N LEU A 112 -13.47 13.76 -0.03
CA LEU A 112 -14.93 13.80 0.03
C LEU A 112 -15.44 14.86 1.01
N LEU A 113 -14.78 15.03 2.16
CA LEU A 113 -15.11 16.05 3.17
C LEU A 113 -14.75 17.48 2.73
N SER A 114 -13.81 17.64 1.80
CA SER A 114 -13.52 18.97 1.23
C SER A 114 -14.62 19.51 0.32
N GLY A 115 -15.72 18.78 0.11
CA GLY A 115 -16.79 19.16 -0.81
C GLY A 115 -16.45 18.87 -2.29
N ARG A 116 -15.27 18.28 -2.55
CA ARG A 116 -14.81 17.89 -3.89
C ARG A 116 -15.02 16.41 -4.10
N GLY A 117 -15.66 15.99 -5.18
CA GLY A 117 -15.77 14.59 -5.56
C GLY A 117 -14.42 14.01 -6.01
N ILE A 118 -14.39 12.69 -6.22
CA ILE A 118 -13.25 11.96 -6.77
C ILE A 118 -13.55 11.60 -8.20
N GLY A 119 -12.91 12.28 -9.17
CA GLY A 119 -12.99 11.94 -10.59
C GLY A 119 -12.29 10.62 -10.88
N LEU A 120 -12.79 9.90 -11.89
CA LEU A 120 -12.14 8.71 -12.41
C LEU A 120 -11.37 9.07 -13.69
N PRO A 121 -10.09 8.71 -13.81
CA PRO A 121 -9.24 9.14 -14.91
C PRO A 121 -9.82 8.72 -16.27
N LEU A 122 -9.70 9.60 -17.26
CA LEU A 122 -10.18 9.39 -18.64
C LEU A 122 -11.70 9.19 -18.78
N THR A 123 -12.49 9.57 -17.78
CA THR A 123 -13.96 9.47 -17.82
C THR A 123 -14.59 10.78 -17.30
N GLU A 124 -15.89 10.93 -17.54
CA GLU A 124 -16.69 11.99 -16.92
C GLU A 124 -17.30 11.55 -15.58
N TRP A 125 -17.02 10.34 -15.13
CA TRP A 125 -17.55 9.79 -13.89
C TRP A 125 -16.78 10.32 -12.68
N ALA A 126 -17.54 10.66 -11.64
CA ALA A 126 -16.98 11.06 -10.36
C ALA A 126 -17.80 10.48 -9.20
N ILE A 127 -17.10 10.09 -8.16
CA ILE A 127 -17.73 9.78 -6.86
C ILE A 127 -18.07 11.14 -6.23
N PRO A 128 -19.35 11.43 -5.92
CA PRO A 128 -19.74 12.72 -5.35
C PRO A 128 -19.19 12.91 -3.95
N SER A 129 -19.06 14.17 -3.52
CA SER A 129 -18.77 14.52 -2.13
C SER A 129 -19.90 14.07 -1.20
N VAL A 130 -19.59 13.88 0.08
CA VAL A 130 -20.53 13.39 1.09
C VAL A 130 -20.88 14.51 2.08
N GLY A 131 -22.17 14.83 2.18
CA GLY A 131 -22.68 15.81 3.13
C GLY A 131 -22.21 17.24 2.89
N ALA A 132 -22.30 18.08 3.94
CA ALA A 132 -21.77 19.43 3.91
C ALA A 132 -20.24 19.44 3.96
N ALA A 133 -19.61 20.34 3.23
CA ALA A 133 -18.15 20.47 3.24
C ALA A 133 -17.65 20.83 4.65
N GLN A 134 -16.58 20.16 5.07
CA GLN A 134 -15.87 20.35 6.34
C GLN A 134 -14.39 20.64 6.07
N PRO A 135 -14.06 21.87 5.60
CA PRO A 135 -12.73 22.18 5.09
C PRO A 135 -11.61 21.98 6.11
N GLU A 136 -11.80 22.37 7.36
CA GLU A 136 -10.79 22.23 8.42
C GLU A 136 -10.46 20.75 8.73
N LEU A 137 -11.49 19.91 8.79
CA LEU A 137 -11.29 18.46 8.99
C LEU A 137 -10.65 17.83 7.75
N ALA A 138 -11.08 18.21 6.56
CA ALA A 138 -10.52 17.73 5.31
C ALA A 138 -9.03 18.05 5.19
N GLU A 139 -8.62 19.28 5.53
CA GLU A 139 -7.23 19.72 5.55
C GLU A 139 -6.39 18.93 6.58
N SER A 140 -6.93 18.75 7.79
CA SER A 140 -6.27 17.96 8.84
C SER A 140 -6.01 16.51 8.40
N LEU A 141 -6.99 15.88 7.72
CA LEU A 141 -6.86 14.54 7.19
C LEU A 141 -5.87 14.48 6.01
N GLU A 142 -5.84 15.51 5.15
CA GLU A 142 -4.88 15.63 4.05
C GLU A 142 -3.45 15.71 4.59
N HIS A 143 -3.19 16.57 5.57
CA HIS A 143 -1.90 16.68 6.22
C HIS A 143 -1.45 15.37 6.88
N LEU A 144 -2.37 14.67 7.58
CA LEU A 144 -2.07 13.37 8.16
C LEU A 144 -1.76 12.33 7.08
N HIS A 145 -2.53 12.31 5.98
CA HIS A 145 -2.29 11.45 4.83
C HIS A 145 -0.91 11.71 4.22
N GLU A 146 -0.54 12.95 3.99
CA GLU A 146 0.78 13.32 3.45
C GLU A 146 1.91 12.90 4.39
N PHE A 147 1.82 13.24 5.68
CA PHE A 147 2.82 12.87 6.68
C PHE A 147 3.03 11.37 6.79
N VAL A 148 1.94 10.59 6.89
CA VAL A 148 2.01 9.13 6.95
C VAL A 148 2.57 8.57 5.65
N GLY A 149 2.15 9.10 4.49
CA GLY A 149 2.67 8.71 3.19
C GLY A 149 4.19 8.90 3.08
N GLU A 150 4.71 10.04 3.54
CA GLU A 150 6.15 10.32 3.54
C GLU A 150 6.92 9.40 4.49
N ALA A 151 6.42 9.17 5.70
CA ALA A 151 7.04 8.26 6.66
C ALA A 151 7.14 6.83 6.11
N PHE A 152 6.17 6.40 5.33
CA PHE A 152 6.14 5.04 4.78
C PHE A 152 7.10 4.79 3.62
N TYR A 153 7.70 5.80 3.00
CA TYR A 153 8.87 5.59 2.12
C TYR A 153 9.97 4.81 2.84
N TYR A 154 10.24 5.18 4.09
CA TYR A 154 11.29 4.52 4.89
C TYR A 154 10.86 3.11 5.32
N VAL A 155 9.62 2.93 5.74
CA VAL A 155 9.11 1.60 6.15
C VAL A 155 9.12 0.61 4.99
N ILE A 156 8.66 1.03 3.81
CA ILE A 156 8.68 0.22 2.58
C ILE A 156 10.12 -0.05 2.16
N GLY A 157 10.99 0.96 2.20
CA GLY A 157 12.42 0.81 1.89
C GLY A 157 13.10 -0.22 2.80
N ILE A 158 12.89 -0.13 4.11
CA ILE A 158 13.42 -1.10 5.08
C ILE A 158 12.85 -2.50 4.83
N HIS A 159 11.55 -2.62 4.51
CA HIS A 159 10.95 -3.92 4.18
C HIS A 159 11.61 -4.57 2.95
N ILE A 160 11.85 -3.79 1.89
CA ILE A 160 12.54 -4.28 0.68
C ILE A 160 13.98 -4.67 1.01
N LEU A 161 14.71 -3.82 1.72
CA LEU A 161 16.09 -4.10 2.11
C LEU A 161 16.20 -5.34 3.01
N ALA A 162 15.26 -5.53 3.95
CA ALA A 162 15.21 -6.73 4.77
C ALA A 162 14.96 -7.99 3.92
N ALA A 163 14.05 -7.93 2.93
CA ALA A 163 13.81 -9.06 2.03
C ALA A 163 15.06 -9.41 1.20
N LEU A 164 15.77 -8.39 0.70
CA LEU A 164 17.04 -8.58 -0.03
C LEU A 164 18.14 -9.11 0.88
N TRP A 165 18.23 -8.64 2.12
CA TRP A 165 19.18 -9.16 3.12
C TRP A 165 18.90 -10.64 3.43
N HIS A 166 17.64 -11.03 3.62
CA HIS A 166 17.28 -12.42 3.81
C HIS A 166 17.68 -13.30 2.61
N TRP A 167 17.52 -12.79 1.39
CA TRP A 167 17.87 -13.51 0.17
C TRP A 167 19.38 -13.60 -0.06
N LEU A 168 20.11 -12.48 0.00
CA LEU A 168 21.53 -12.38 -0.38
C LEU A 168 22.47 -12.67 0.78
N GLY A 169 22.17 -12.16 1.98
CA GLY A 169 23.02 -12.24 3.16
C GLY A 169 22.76 -13.51 3.97
N ARG A 170 21.53 -13.70 4.45
CA ARG A 170 21.16 -14.88 5.24
C ARG A 170 20.93 -16.13 4.41
N ARG A 171 20.64 -15.96 3.13
CA ARG A 171 20.36 -17.07 2.19
C ARG A 171 19.26 -18.02 2.67
N ASP A 172 18.27 -17.47 3.40
CA ASP A 172 17.09 -18.21 3.84
C ASP A 172 15.94 -18.12 2.81
N ASN A 173 14.81 -18.78 3.09
CA ASN A 173 13.69 -18.87 2.18
C ASN A 173 12.64 -17.74 2.35
N ALA A 174 12.94 -16.65 3.09
CA ALA A 174 11.95 -15.61 3.39
C ALA A 174 11.32 -15.01 2.12
N LEU A 175 12.14 -14.63 1.12
CA LEU A 175 11.66 -14.09 -0.15
C LEU A 175 10.93 -15.16 -0.98
N GLN A 176 11.48 -16.38 -1.06
CA GLN A 176 10.94 -17.49 -1.86
C GLN A 176 9.53 -17.91 -1.43
N ARG A 177 9.14 -17.61 -0.18
CA ARG A 177 7.79 -17.85 0.34
C ARG A 177 6.74 -16.98 -0.36
N MET A 178 7.15 -15.85 -0.96
CA MET A 178 6.30 -14.86 -1.65
C MET A 178 6.45 -14.87 -3.18
N LEU A 179 7.33 -15.73 -3.71
CA LEU A 179 7.51 -15.94 -5.16
C LEU A 179 6.64 -17.08 -5.72
#